data_97c1b520517ca33e6acb1297ec54a293
#
_entry.id   97c1b520517ca33e6acb1297ec54a293
#
_cell.length_a   1.000
_cell.length_b   1.000
_cell.length_c   1.000
_cell.angle_alpha   90.00
_cell.angle_beta   90.00
_cell.angle_gamma   90.00
#
_symmetry.space_group_name_H-M   'P 1'
#
loop_
_entity.id
_entity.type
_entity.pdbx_description
1 polymer ?
#
loop_
_entity_poly.entity_id
_entity_poly.type
_entity_poly.pdbx_seq_one_letter_code
_entity_poly.pdbx_strand_id
1 'polypeptide(L)'
;MRIFHLGKRQMLAFFVPGFLLGIIYVNFAAEKYMAEAGIFSDLFLSQFADMQIDIRSYLPYLIRLRAVPLLLLAAVSFTRLRKAAAILFLLWTGFTGGVTVSSAVYGLGLKGSLLCAAALLPQFLFYIPAFVILLWYCISAPGTRWNRQKTIFVIAAMAAGIVLELWVNPELVRAFTVLFRMRA
;
A
#
# COMPACT_ATOMS: atom_id res chain seq x y z
N MET A 1 16.45 -23.07 7.92
CA MET A 1 15.37 -22.92 6.91
C MET A 1 13.94 -22.92 7.45
N ARG A 2 13.61 -23.69 8.51
CA ARG A 2 12.24 -23.73 9.10
C ARG A 2 11.73 -22.41 9.68
N ILE A 3 12.58 -21.55 10.22
CA ILE A 3 12.20 -20.27 10.85
C ILE A 3 11.66 -19.28 9.82
N PHE A 4 12.15 -19.33 8.58
CA PHE A 4 11.72 -18.42 7.50
C PHE A 4 10.28 -18.69 7.03
N HIS A 5 9.84 -19.94 7.08
CA HIS A 5 8.47 -20.31 6.69
C HIS A 5 7.42 -19.95 7.75
N LEU A 6 7.76 -20.00 9.03
CA LEU A 6 6.84 -19.66 10.12
C LEU A 6 6.47 -18.17 10.10
N GLY A 7 7.45 -17.28 9.92
CA GLY A 7 7.16 -15.84 9.89
C GLY A 7 6.34 -15.38 8.69
N LYS A 8 6.57 -15.94 7.48
CA LYS A 8 5.76 -15.63 6.29
C LYS A 8 4.30 -16.07 6.46
N ARG A 9 4.08 -17.29 6.97
CA ARG A 9 2.72 -17.79 7.27
C ARG A 9 2.01 -16.94 8.32
N GLN A 10 2.71 -16.48 9.34
CA GLN A 10 2.15 -15.61 10.37
C GLN A 10 1.77 -14.24 9.82
N MET A 11 2.61 -13.63 8.96
CA MET A 11 2.28 -12.36 8.32
C MET A 11 1.02 -12.47 7.46
N LEU A 12 0.92 -13.51 6.62
CA LEU A 12 -0.28 -13.74 5.80
C LEU A 12 -1.51 -14.03 6.68
N ALA A 13 -1.34 -14.78 7.77
CA ALA A 13 -2.44 -15.11 8.69
C ALA A 13 -3.07 -13.88 9.33
N PHE A 14 -2.34 -12.76 9.49
CA PHE A 14 -2.89 -11.50 9.99
C PHE A 14 -3.29 -10.53 8.87
N PHE A 15 -2.61 -10.57 7.73
CA PHE A 15 -2.97 -9.71 6.59
C PHE A 15 -4.30 -10.12 5.95
N VAL A 16 -4.51 -11.43 5.71
CA VAL A 16 -5.70 -11.95 5.01
C VAL A 16 -7.01 -11.63 5.72
N PRO A 17 -7.16 -11.82 7.04
CA PRO A 17 -8.39 -11.40 7.74
C PRO A 17 -8.66 -9.90 7.63
N GLY A 18 -7.61 -9.07 7.74
CA GLY A 18 -7.76 -7.63 7.50
C GLY A 18 -8.28 -7.34 6.09
N PHE A 19 -7.69 -7.97 5.07
CA PHE A 19 -8.08 -7.81 3.69
C PHE A 19 -9.54 -8.22 3.43
N LEU A 20 -9.96 -9.36 3.97
CA LEU A 20 -11.35 -9.82 3.87
C LEU A 20 -12.34 -8.86 4.56
N LEU A 21 -11.96 -8.35 5.75
CA LEU A 21 -12.77 -7.32 6.44
C LEU A 21 -12.90 -6.05 5.59
N GLY A 22 -11.86 -5.64 4.89
CA GLY A 22 -11.90 -4.50 3.96
C GLY A 22 -12.87 -4.73 2.79
N ILE A 23 -12.85 -5.93 2.20
CA ILE A 23 -13.81 -6.31 1.14
C ILE A 23 -15.25 -6.28 1.68
N ILE A 24 -15.48 -6.91 2.82
CA ILE A 24 -16.79 -6.96 3.47
C ILE A 24 -17.29 -5.53 3.77
N TYR A 25 -16.41 -4.69 4.33
CA TYR A 25 -16.74 -3.30 4.64
C TYR A 25 -17.24 -2.54 3.41
N VAL A 26 -16.53 -2.62 2.28
CA VAL A 26 -16.95 -1.94 1.04
C VAL A 26 -18.28 -2.49 0.54
N ASN A 27 -18.50 -3.81 0.55
CA ASN A 27 -19.75 -4.39 0.11
C ASN A 27 -20.96 -3.95 0.95
N PHE A 28 -20.80 -3.80 2.28
CA PHE A 28 -21.87 -3.31 3.16
C PHE A 28 -22.01 -1.79 3.14
N ALA A 29 -20.93 -1.05 2.93
CA ALA A 29 -20.93 0.40 2.95
C ALA A 29 -21.18 1.01 1.55
N ALA A 30 -21.07 0.23 0.49
CA ALA A 30 -21.13 0.69 -0.89
C ALA A 30 -22.44 1.43 -1.22
N GLU A 31 -23.59 0.92 -0.76
CA GLU A 31 -24.89 1.57 -0.98
C GLU A 31 -24.97 2.98 -0.35
N LYS A 32 -24.26 3.19 0.76
CA LYS A 32 -24.37 4.43 1.54
C LYS A 32 -23.33 5.48 1.18
N TYR A 33 -22.12 5.08 0.74
CA TYR A 33 -20.98 5.98 0.56
C TYR A 33 -20.47 6.10 -0.88
N MET A 34 -20.87 5.21 -1.78
CA MET A 34 -20.44 5.24 -3.18
C MET A 34 -21.41 5.92 -4.15
N ALA A 35 -22.52 6.48 -3.64
CA ALA A 35 -23.38 7.38 -4.40
C ALA A 35 -22.67 8.71 -4.73
N GLU A 36 -21.61 9.06 -3.99
CA GLU A 36 -20.77 10.22 -4.27
C GLU A 36 -19.55 9.79 -5.11
N ALA A 37 -19.12 10.67 -6.03
CA ALA A 37 -18.01 10.44 -6.94
C ALA A 37 -16.71 10.04 -6.20
N GLY A 38 -16.48 8.73 -6.06
CA GLY A 38 -15.29 8.16 -5.42
C GLY A 38 -14.04 8.34 -6.28
N ILE A 39 -12.86 8.07 -5.69
CA ILE A 39 -11.54 8.16 -6.35
C ILE A 39 -11.46 7.33 -7.65
N PHE A 40 -12.29 6.32 -7.80
CA PHE A 40 -12.40 5.47 -9.00
C PHE A 40 -13.62 5.82 -9.86
N SER A 41 -14.14 7.04 -9.80
CA SER A 41 -15.19 7.52 -10.70
C SER A 41 -14.59 8.01 -12.03
N ASP A 42 -15.35 7.89 -13.12
CA ASP A 42 -14.93 8.38 -14.44
C ASP A 42 -14.65 9.89 -14.43
N LEU A 43 -15.40 10.65 -13.61
CA LEU A 43 -15.19 12.08 -13.40
C LEU A 43 -13.84 12.38 -12.76
N PHE A 44 -13.48 11.66 -11.69
CA PHE A 44 -12.20 11.86 -11.03
C PHE A 44 -11.03 11.49 -11.94
N LEU A 45 -11.14 10.38 -12.66
CA LEU A 45 -10.09 9.93 -13.58
C LEU A 45 -9.89 10.88 -14.76
N SER A 46 -10.97 11.48 -15.28
CA SER A 46 -10.86 12.48 -16.34
C SER A 46 -10.16 13.75 -15.85
N GLN A 47 -10.49 14.23 -14.64
CA GLN A 47 -9.82 15.37 -14.02
C GLN A 47 -8.35 15.07 -13.72
N PHE A 48 -8.04 13.85 -13.25
CA PHE A 48 -6.66 13.44 -12.97
C PHE A 48 -5.80 13.40 -14.24
N ALA A 49 -6.37 13.01 -15.39
CA ALA A 49 -5.65 12.97 -16.66
C ALA A 49 -5.13 14.37 -17.07
N ASP A 50 -5.91 15.42 -16.77
CA ASP A 50 -5.59 16.81 -17.10
C ASP A 50 -4.81 17.57 -16.00
N MET A 51 -4.69 16.97 -14.80
CA MET A 51 -4.04 17.60 -13.65
C MET A 51 -2.52 17.64 -13.81
N GLN A 52 -1.95 18.83 -13.64
CA GLN A 52 -0.50 19.01 -13.51
C GLN A 52 -0.10 18.80 -12.05
N ILE A 53 0.74 17.80 -11.80
CA ILE A 53 1.25 17.50 -10.46
C ILE A 53 2.44 18.41 -10.19
N ASP A 54 2.28 19.34 -9.23
CA ASP A 54 3.41 20.12 -8.73
C ASP A 54 4.28 19.27 -7.82
N ILE A 55 5.47 18.89 -8.33
CA ILE A 55 6.43 18.06 -7.63
C ILE A 55 6.88 18.67 -6.30
N ARG A 56 6.94 20.00 -6.21
CA ARG A 56 7.43 20.68 -4.99
C ARG A 56 6.49 20.51 -3.80
N SER A 57 5.20 20.53 -4.03
CA SER A 57 4.20 20.31 -3.00
C SER A 57 3.88 18.81 -2.79
N TYR A 58 3.94 18.00 -3.83
CA TYR A 58 3.62 16.58 -3.78
C TYR A 58 4.71 15.75 -3.09
N LEU A 59 5.99 16.02 -3.33
CA LEU A 59 7.11 15.27 -2.77
C LEU A 59 7.15 15.26 -1.23
N PRO A 60 7.05 16.40 -0.52
CA PRO A 60 7.05 16.38 0.95
C PRO A 60 5.81 15.67 1.52
N TYR A 61 4.66 15.80 0.87
CA TYR A 61 3.45 15.06 1.24
C TYR A 61 3.67 13.55 1.12
N LEU A 62 4.24 13.09 0.01
CA LEU A 62 4.51 11.69 -0.26
C LEU A 62 5.52 11.09 0.74
N ILE A 63 6.62 11.82 0.99
CA ILE A 63 7.62 11.41 2.00
C ILE A 63 6.93 11.26 3.36
N ARG A 64 6.14 12.23 3.79
CA ARG A 64 5.42 12.17 5.07
C ARG A 64 4.48 10.97 5.12
N LEU A 65 3.71 10.72 4.05
CA LEU A 65 2.75 9.62 3.96
C LEU A 65 3.42 8.25 4.09
N ARG A 66 4.61 8.08 3.52
CA ARG A 66 5.34 6.80 3.51
C ARG A 66 6.31 6.63 4.67
N ALA A 67 6.97 7.72 5.10
CA ALA A 67 7.92 7.67 6.19
C ALA A 67 7.27 7.55 7.56
N VAL A 68 6.12 8.21 7.79
CA VAL A 68 5.46 8.20 9.11
C VAL A 68 5.11 6.77 9.56
N PRO A 69 4.40 5.93 8.80
CA PRO A 69 4.08 4.57 9.24
C PRO A 69 5.33 3.70 9.41
N LEU A 70 6.36 3.91 8.57
CA LEU A 70 7.64 3.20 8.71
C LEU A 70 8.35 3.59 10.01
N LEU A 71 8.46 4.88 10.30
CA LEU A 71 9.12 5.40 11.50
C LEU A 71 8.37 5.00 12.77
N LEU A 72 7.05 5.05 12.76
CA LEU A 72 6.23 4.59 13.89
C LEU A 72 6.45 3.10 14.16
N LEU A 73 6.43 2.27 13.12
CA LEU A 73 6.68 0.84 13.25
C LEU A 73 8.12 0.58 13.72
N ALA A 74 9.10 1.32 13.20
CA ALA A 74 10.49 1.25 13.62
C ALA A 74 10.66 1.65 15.09
N ALA A 75 10.04 2.75 15.54
CA ALA A 75 10.09 3.19 16.93
C ALA A 75 9.50 2.15 17.89
N VAL A 76 8.33 1.59 17.56
CA VAL A 76 7.68 0.56 18.38
C VAL A 76 8.43 -0.77 18.32
N SER A 77 9.23 -1.04 17.29
CA SER A 77 10.02 -2.26 17.17
C SER A 77 11.04 -2.47 18.29
N PHE A 78 11.46 -1.39 18.97
CA PHE A 78 12.35 -1.42 20.12
C PHE A 78 11.63 -1.59 21.47
N THR A 79 10.31 -1.57 21.48
CA THR A 79 9.48 -1.71 22.68
C THR A 79 9.01 -3.15 22.90
N ARG A 80 8.41 -3.42 24.06
CA ARG A 80 7.77 -4.72 24.34
C ARG A 80 6.52 -4.96 23.47
N LEU A 81 5.93 -3.92 22.92
CA LEU A 81 4.70 -3.96 22.12
C LEU A 81 4.93 -4.29 20.64
N ARG A 82 6.18 -4.53 20.22
CA ARG A 82 6.57 -4.76 18.82
C ARG A 82 5.73 -5.81 18.07
N LYS A 83 5.39 -6.93 18.75
CA LYS A 83 4.57 -8.00 18.12
C LYS A 83 3.13 -7.54 17.91
N ALA A 84 2.54 -6.90 18.93
CA ALA A 84 1.18 -6.37 18.83
C ALA A 84 1.07 -5.28 17.76
N ALA A 85 2.05 -4.37 17.70
CA ALA A 85 2.12 -3.35 16.66
C ALA A 85 2.26 -3.93 15.26
N ALA A 86 3.07 -4.97 15.08
CA ALA A 86 3.22 -5.65 13.78
C ALA A 86 1.92 -6.33 13.34
N ILE A 87 1.20 -6.97 14.26
CA ILE A 87 -0.10 -7.60 13.98
C ILE A 87 -1.13 -6.52 13.60
N LEU A 88 -1.22 -5.46 14.39
CA LEU A 88 -2.14 -4.34 14.12
C LEU A 88 -1.84 -3.68 12.77
N PHE A 89 -0.56 -3.47 12.47
CA PHE A 89 -0.13 -2.92 11.19
C PHE A 89 -0.51 -3.82 10.00
N LEU A 90 -0.35 -5.16 10.14
CA LEU A 90 -0.74 -6.11 9.11
C LEU A 90 -2.26 -6.16 8.90
N LEU A 91 -3.04 -6.15 9.98
CA LEU A 91 -4.50 -6.06 9.90
C LEU A 91 -4.94 -4.76 9.22
N TRP A 92 -4.34 -3.63 9.62
CA TRP A 92 -4.66 -2.32 9.05
C TRP A 92 -4.30 -2.22 7.56
N THR A 93 -3.09 -2.65 7.18
CA THR A 93 -2.66 -2.65 5.77
C THR A 93 -3.46 -3.63 4.93
N GLY A 94 -3.84 -4.79 5.50
CA GLY A 94 -4.77 -5.71 4.86
C GLY A 94 -6.12 -5.05 4.64
N PHE A 95 -6.70 -4.44 5.67
CA PHE A 95 -8.00 -3.77 5.59
C PHE A 95 -7.99 -2.64 4.53
N THR A 96 -7.03 -1.74 4.58
CA THR A 96 -6.91 -0.65 3.58
C THR A 96 -6.69 -1.19 2.17
N GLY A 97 -5.90 -2.26 2.01
CA GLY A 97 -5.73 -2.95 0.73
C GLY A 97 -7.04 -3.55 0.21
N GLY A 98 -7.80 -4.22 1.06
CA GLY A 98 -9.13 -4.77 0.73
C GLY A 98 -10.13 -3.69 0.33
N VAL A 99 -10.17 -2.58 1.08
CA VAL A 99 -11.00 -1.41 0.75
C VAL A 99 -10.62 -0.84 -0.62
N THR A 100 -9.32 -0.61 -0.86
CA THR A 100 -8.85 0.00 -2.11
C THR A 100 -9.19 -0.86 -3.33
N VAL A 101 -8.89 -2.17 -3.27
CA VAL A 101 -9.18 -3.08 -4.38
C VAL A 101 -10.69 -3.21 -4.63
N SER A 102 -11.48 -3.37 -3.55
CA SER A 102 -12.94 -3.49 -3.69
C SER A 102 -13.57 -2.23 -4.23
N SER A 103 -13.12 -1.05 -3.78
CA SER A 103 -13.63 0.24 -4.30
C SER A 103 -13.29 0.42 -5.77
N ALA A 104 -12.11 -0.01 -6.21
CA ALA A 104 -11.72 0.04 -7.61
C ALA A 104 -12.59 -0.88 -8.48
N VAL A 105 -12.86 -2.10 -8.00
CA VAL A 105 -13.74 -3.05 -8.70
C VAL A 105 -15.20 -2.54 -8.72
N TYR A 106 -15.67 -1.96 -7.62
CA TYR A 106 -17.03 -1.44 -7.53
C TYR A 106 -17.24 -0.24 -8.48
N GLY A 107 -16.28 0.70 -8.55
CA GLY A 107 -16.39 1.91 -9.37
C GLY A 107 -16.25 1.66 -10.87
N LEU A 108 -15.30 0.82 -11.29
CA LEU A 108 -14.90 0.64 -12.69
C LEU A 108 -14.93 -0.83 -13.16
N GLY A 109 -15.43 -1.76 -12.32
CA GLY A 109 -15.44 -3.19 -12.63
C GLY A 109 -14.02 -3.76 -12.82
N LEU A 110 -13.85 -4.66 -13.77
CA LEU A 110 -12.54 -5.26 -14.07
C LEU A 110 -11.50 -4.22 -14.54
N LYS A 111 -11.93 -3.15 -15.22
CA LYS A 111 -11.03 -2.04 -15.60
C LYS A 111 -10.43 -1.38 -14.37
N GLY A 112 -11.21 -1.21 -13.28
CA GLY A 112 -10.76 -0.66 -12.01
C GLY A 112 -9.71 -1.52 -11.33
N SER A 113 -9.84 -2.84 -11.34
CA SER A 113 -8.83 -3.73 -10.77
C SER A 113 -7.49 -3.64 -11.50
N LEU A 114 -7.50 -3.55 -12.83
CA LEU A 114 -6.31 -3.36 -13.65
C LEU A 114 -5.66 -2.00 -13.40
N LEU A 115 -6.47 -0.94 -13.32
CA LEU A 115 -5.99 0.40 -12.98
C LEU A 115 -5.36 0.45 -11.59
N CYS A 116 -6.02 -0.15 -10.59
CA CYS A 116 -5.51 -0.25 -9.23
C CYS A 116 -4.18 -1.02 -9.19
N ALA A 117 -4.08 -2.13 -9.90
CA ALA A 117 -2.84 -2.89 -10.01
C ALA A 117 -1.73 -2.05 -10.65
N ALA A 118 -2.00 -1.38 -11.78
CA ALA A 118 -1.04 -0.54 -12.47
C ALA A 118 -0.57 0.64 -11.60
N ALA A 119 -1.48 1.24 -10.82
CA ALA A 119 -1.17 2.34 -9.91
C ALA A 119 -0.36 1.91 -8.68
N LEU A 120 -0.48 0.66 -8.22
CA LEU A 120 0.15 0.19 -6.99
C LEU A 120 1.41 -0.63 -7.22
N LEU A 121 1.46 -1.45 -8.28
CA LEU A 121 2.54 -2.42 -8.50
C LEU A 121 3.95 -1.82 -8.54
N PRO A 122 4.24 -0.72 -9.26
CA PRO A 122 5.61 -0.25 -9.40
C PRO A 122 6.26 0.09 -8.05
N GLN A 123 5.59 0.89 -7.22
CA GLN A 123 6.13 1.30 -5.94
C GLN A 123 6.04 0.20 -4.87
N PHE A 124 5.01 -0.65 -4.92
CA PHE A 124 4.85 -1.73 -3.94
C PHE A 124 5.93 -2.80 -4.04
N LEU A 125 6.54 -2.97 -5.24
CA LEU A 125 7.69 -3.84 -5.42
C LEU A 125 8.85 -3.48 -4.47
N PHE A 126 8.98 -2.20 -4.11
CA PHE A 126 10.01 -1.70 -3.20
C PHE A 126 9.51 -1.50 -1.77
N TYR A 127 8.29 -1.02 -1.58
CA TYR A 127 7.73 -0.81 -0.24
C TYR A 127 7.49 -2.13 0.49
N ILE A 128 6.94 -3.14 -0.19
CA ILE A 128 6.65 -4.44 0.46
C ILE A 128 7.90 -5.07 1.08
N PRO A 129 9.04 -5.22 0.37
CA PRO A 129 10.27 -5.76 0.98
C PRO A 129 10.78 -4.94 2.17
N ALA A 130 10.68 -3.59 2.09
CA ALA A 130 11.10 -2.72 3.19
C ALA A 130 10.27 -2.97 4.46
N PHE A 131 8.94 -2.97 4.34
CA PHE A 131 8.05 -3.25 5.46
C PHE A 131 8.15 -4.70 5.94
N VAL A 132 8.28 -5.67 5.04
CA VAL A 132 8.42 -7.10 5.39
C VAL A 132 9.65 -7.35 6.26
N ILE A 133 10.79 -6.71 5.98
CA ILE A 133 12.00 -6.87 6.80
C ILE A 133 11.76 -6.32 8.21
N LEU A 134 11.11 -5.17 8.34
CA LEU A 134 10.81 -4.55 9.64
C LEU A 134 9.79 -5.36 10.43
N LEU A 135 8.71 -5.81 9.80
CA LEU A 135 7.68 -6.67 10.39
C LEU A 135 8.25 -8.01 10.81
N TRP A 136 9.11 -8.59 9.97
CA TRP A 136 9.84 -9.80 10.29
C TRP A 136 10.64 -9.65 11.58
N TYR A 137 11.38 -8.56 11.70
CA TYR A 137 12.13 -8.25 12.92
C TYR A 137 11.20 -8.15 14.13
N CYS A 138 10.07 -7.45 14.02
CA CYS A 138 9.10 -7.30 15.10
C CYS A 138 8.51 -8.64 15.58
N ILE A 139 8.18 -9.53 14.64
CA ILE A 139 7.53 -10.82 14.94
C ILE A 139 8.55 -11.86 15.45
N SER A 140 9.74 -11.90 14.86
CA SER A 140 10.75 -12.94 15.13
C SER A 140 11.70 -12.61 16.29
N ALA A 141 11.59 -11.43 16.88
CA ALA A 141 12.43 -11.07 18.01
C ALA A 141 12.05 -11.87 19.28
N PRO A 142 13.03 -12.34 20.12
CA PRO A 142 14.46 -11.99 20.12
C PRO A 142 15.34 -12.82 19.17
N GLY A 143 14.78 -13.73 18.38
CA GLY A 143 15.55 -14.64 17.52
C GLY A 143 16.27 -13.98 16.34
N THR A 144 15.93 -12.73 15.99
CA THR A 144 16.61 -11.95 14.95
C THR A 144 17.17 -10.66 15.50
N ARG A 145 18.42 -10.32 15.09
CA ARG A 145 19.05 -9.04 15.45
C ARG A 145 18.86 -8.05 14.29
N TRP A 146 18.62 -6.77 14.66
CA TRP A 146 18.67 -5.68 13.70
C TRP A 146 20.12 -5.39 13.31
N ASN A 147 20.39 -5.24 12.00
CA ASN A 147 21.73 -5.02 11.45
C ASN A 147 21.72 -3.76 10.58
N ARG A 148 22.86 -3.09 10.47
CA ARG A 148 23.09 -1.93 9.60
C ARG A 148 22.69 -2.19 8.15
N GLN A 149 22.92 -3.39 7.63
CA GLN A 149 22.53 -3.78 6.27
C GLN A 149 21.00 -3.71 6.06
N LYS A 150 20.21 -4.15 7.06
CA LYS A 150 18.75 -4.05 7.02
C LYS A 150 18.29 -2.59 6.99
N THR A 151 18.93 -1.72 7.78
CA THR A 151 18.65 -0.27 7.77
C THR A 151 18.93 0.33 6.39
N ILE A 152 20.10 0.07 5.82
CA ILE A 152 20.47 0.57 4.49
C ILE A 152 19.49 0.07 3.42
N PHE A 153 19.15 -1.22 3.47
CA PHE A 153 18.19 -1.81 2.52
C PHE A 153 16.81 -1.15 2.63
N VAL A 154 16.28 -0.99 3.86
CA VAL A 154 14.96 -0.37 4.08
C VAL A 154 14.95 1.07 3.57
N ILE A 155 15.99 1.86 3.87
CA ILE A 155 16.09 3.24 3.39
C ILE A 155 16.18 3.29 1.86
N ALA A 156 17.04 2.46 1.26
CA ALA A 156 17.21 2.41 -0.20
C ALA A 156 15.92 1.97 -0.90
N ALA A 157 15.24 0.94 -0.39
CA ALA A 157 13.98 0.48 -0.94
C ALA A 157 12.86 1.53 -0.80
N MET A 158 12.78 2.22 0.34
CA MET A 158 11.82 3.32 0.51
C MET A 158 12.09 4.47 -0.45
N ALA A 159 13.36 4.88 -0.61
CA ALA A 159 13.74 5.93 -1.55
C ALA A 159 13.39 5.54 -3.00
N ALA A 160 13.72 4.31 -3.42
CA ALA A 160 13.37 3.80 -4.75
C ALA A 160 11.83 3.77 -4.96
N GLY A 161 11.07 3.32 -3.95
CA GLY A 161 9.60 3.33 -4.00
C GLY A 161 9.03 4.75 -4.16
N ILE A 162 9.56 5.74 -3.43
CA ILE A 162 9.16 7.15 -3.54
C ILE A 162 9.45 7.71 -4.94
N VAL A 163 10.62 7.41 -5.48
CA VAL A 163 11.00 7.84 -6.84
C VAL A 163 10.04 7.26 -7.87
N LEU A 164 9.73 5.96 -7.79
CA LEU A 164 8.77 5.33 -8.71
C LEU A 164 7.35 5.90 -8.55
N GLU A 165 6.90 6.14 -7.31
CA GLU A 165 5.59 6.71 -7.04
C GLU A 165 5.47 8.15 -7.56
N LEU A 166 6.58 8.92 -7.56
CA LEU A 166 6.60 10.29 -8.03
C LEU A 166 6.62 10.39 -9.58
N TRP A 167 7.40 9.52 -10.24
CA TRP A 167 7.69 9.65 -11.68
C TRP A 167 6.90 8.65 -12.53
N VAL A 168 6.83 7.40 -12.11
CA VAL A 168 6.26 6.31 -12.93
C VAL A 168 4.76 6.19 -12.73
N ASN A 169 4.29 6.34 -11.50
CA ASN A 169 2.88 6.14 -11.18
C ASN A 169 1.93 7.09 -11.91
N PRO A 170 2.15 8.42 -11.95
CA PRO A 170 1.27 9.33 -12.66
C PRO A 170 1.19 9.04 -14.17
N GLU A 171 2.31 8.69 -14.79
CA GLU A 171 2.36 8.36 -16.21
C GLU A 171 1.61 7.07 -16.53
N LEU A 172 1.77 6.04 -15.67
CA LEU A 172 1.03 4.79 -15.84
C LEU A 172 -0.47 5.00 -15.68
N VAL A 173 -0.91 5.72 -14.67
CA VAL A 173 -2.34 6.01 -14.45
C VAL A 173 -2.91 6.78 -15.63
N ARG A 174 -2.21 7.78 -16.15
CA ARG A 174 -2.63 8.52 -17.36
C ARG A 174 -2.72 7.62 -18.59
N ALA A 175 -1.71 6.80 -18.83
CA ALA A 175 -1.70 5.88 -19.96
C ALA A 175 -2.90 4.91 -19.92
N PHE A 176 -3.19 4.36 -18.73
CA PHE A 176 -4.36 3.50 -18.55
C PHE A 176 -5.71 4.21 -18.71
N THR A 177 -5.83 5.45 -18.20
CA THR A 177 -7.06 6.26 -18.36
C THR A 177 -7.33 6.57 -19.83
N VAL A 178 -6.31 6.94 -20.59
CA VAL A 178 -6.45 7.18 -22.04
C VAL A 178 -6.84 5.90 -22.77
N LEU A 179 -6.21 4.77 -22.45
CA LEU A 179 -6.49 3.47 -23.09
C LEU A 179 -7.93 3.01 -22.84
N PHE A 180 -8.47 3.24 -21.66
CA PHE A 180 -9.85 2.89 -21.32
C PHE A 180 -10.87 3.85 -21.94
N ARG A 181 -10.52 5.13 -22.09
CA ARG A 181 -11.38 6.14 -22.74
C ARG A 181 -11.53 5.88 -24.25
N MET A 182 -10.49 5.37 -24.91
CA MET A 182 -10.54 5.04 -26.35
C MET A 182 -11.36 3.77 -26.67
N ARG A 183 -11.68 2.95 -25.67
CA ARG A 183 -12.42 1.68 -25.81
C ARG A 183 -13.85 1.74 -25.26
N ALA A 184 -14.31 2.89 -24.82
CA ALA A 184 -15.69 3.14 -24.43
C ALA A 184 -16.44 3.89 -25.54
#